data_a1ed072ffdb9360c0dbb6450d027312d
#
_entry.id   a1ed072ffdb9360c0dbb6450d027312d
#
_cell.length_a   1.000
_cell.length_b   1.000
_cell.length_c   1.000
_cell.angle_alpha   90.00
_cell.angle_beta   90.00
_cell.angle_gamma   90.00
#
_symmetry.space_group_name_H-M   'P 1'
#
loop_
_entity.id
_entity.type
_entity.pdbx_description
1 polymer ?
#
loop_
_entity_poly.entity_id
_entity_poly.type
_entity_poly.pdbx_seq_one_letter_code
_entity_poly.pdbx_strand_id
1 'polypeptide(L)'
;MNSSIRTIKFDVRKKLPFKDNSIEACYSHMLYCMALTNLELINLNNEVKRILKPGGLNIYTVRNTEDGDFKKGVHRGEDLYEIDGFIIHFFSEDKINSLLDGFENLFIEKFDEGKFPRKLYLVCNKKI
;
A
#
# COMPACT_ATOMS: atom_id res chain seq x y z
N MET A 1 31.23 -4.52 -7.74
CA MET A 1 30.37 -4.13 -6.61
C MET A 1 29.42 -5.26 -6.29
N ASN A 2 29.46 -5.74 -5.08
CA ASN A 2 28.57 -6.82 -4.65
C ASN A 2 27.30 -6.23 -4.07
N SER A 3 26.19 -6.50 -4.73
CA SER A 3 24.87 -6.19 -4.18
C SER A 3 24.24 -7.49 -3.69
N SER A 4 23.62 -7.46 -2.53
CA SER A 4 22.89 -8.60 -1.98
C SER A 4 21.48 -8.19 -1.60
N ILE A 5 20.53 -9.10 -1.86
CA ILE A 5 19.17 -8.94 -1.41
C ILE A 5 18.97 -9.86 -0.21
N ARG A 6 18.52 -9.28 0.89
CA ARG A 6 18.15 -10.05 2.08
C ARG A 6 16.65 -10.26 2.07
N THR A 7 16.22 -11.49 2.33
CA THR A 7 14.80 -11.82 2.42
C THR A 7 14.43 -12.14 3.87
N ILE A 8 13.30 -11.61 4.32
CA ILE A 8 12.77 -11.85 5.66
C ILE A 8 11.30 -12.23 5.49
N LYS A 9 10.89 -13.35 6.07
CA LYS A 9 9.50 -13.75 6.11
C LYS A 9 8.85 -13.17 7.36
N PHE A 10 7.81 -12.36 7.19
CA PHE A 10 7.05 -11.81 8.32
C PHE A 10 5.62 -11.46 7.90
N ASP A 11 4.76 -11.24 8.89
CA ASP A 11 3.38 -10.80 8.67
C ASP A 11 3.32 -9.28 8.76
N VAL A 12 2.92 -8.62 7.66
CA VAL A 12 2.85 -7.14 7.59
C VAL A 12 1.80 -6.53 8.51
N ARG A 13 0.90 -7.34 9.06
CA ARG A 13 -0.08 -6.89 10.06
C ARG A 13 0.53 -6.70 11.45
N LYS A 14 1.76 -7.19 11.63
CA LYS A 14 2.52 -7.13 12.89
C LYS A 14 3.60 -6.06 12.81
N LYS A 15 4.33 -5.87 13.90
CA LYS A 15 5.46 -4.95 13.95
C LYS A 15 6.50 -5.34 12.91
N LEU A 16 6.92 -4.39 12.07
CA LEU A 16 7.96 -4.62 11.07
C LEU A 16 9.32 -4.85 11.74
N PRO A 17 10.15 -5.78 11.23
CA PRO A 17 11.40 -6.20 11.89
C PRO A 17 12.55 -5.22 11.63
N PHE A 18 12.30 -3.93 11.79
CA PHE A 18 13.28 -2.87 11.60
C PHE A 18 13.16 -1.86 12.72
N LYS A 19 14.29 -1.22 13.06
CA LYS A 19 14.34 -0.17 14.07
C LYS A 19 13.69 1.12 13.59
N ASP A 20 13.29 1.96 14.53
CA ASP A 20 12.80 3.31 14.23
C ASP A 20 13.84 4.08 13.42
N ASN A 21 13.38 4.84 12.43
CA ASN A 21 14.23 5.76 11.64
C ASN A 21 15.46 5.07 11.03
N SER A 22 15.31 3.84 10.52
CA SER A 22 16.43 3.05 10.01
C SER A 22 16.40 2.86 8.49
N ILE A 23 15.27 3.14 7.84
CA ILE A 23 15.06 2.83 6.41
C ILE A 23 14.89 4.13 5.63
N GLU A 24 15.57 4.21 4.48
CA GLU A 24 15.51 5.40 3.62
C GLU A 24 14.29 5.44 2.71
N ALA A 25 13.85 4.27 2.24
CA ALA A 25 12.68 4.16 1.38
C ALA A 25 12.03 2.79 1.49
N CYS A 26 10.70 2.76 1.40
CA CYS A 26 9.91 1.55 1.28
C CYS A 26 9.21 1.55 -0.06
N TYR A 27 9.18 0.40 -0.72
CA TYR A 27 8.40 0.20 -1.93
C TYR A 27 7.56 -1.06 -1.79
N SER A 28 6.29 -0.97 -2.16
CA SER A 28 5.43 -2.15 -2.21
C SER A 28 4.52 -2.10 -3.44
N HIS A 29 4.38 -3.24 -4.10
CA HIS A 29 3.53 -3.37 -5.28
C HIS A 29 2.29 -4.18 -4.92
N MET A 30 1.13 -3.52 -4.91
CA MET A 30 -0.17 -4.13 -4.60
C MET A 30 -0.25 -4.84 -3.24
N LEU A 31 0.54 -4.39 -2.26
CA LEU A 31 0.48 -4.91 -0.90
C LEU A 31 -0.71 -4.32 -0.13
N TYR A 32 -0.88 -3.00 -0.20
CA TYR A 32 -1.93 -2.28 0.54
C TYR A 32 -3.34 -2.64 0.05
N CYS A 33 -3.48 -3.10 -1.20
CA CYS A 33 -4.76 -3.52 -1.75
C CYS A 33 -5.05 -5.02 -1.59
N MET A 34 -4.29 -5.72 -0.75
CA MET A 34 -4.59 -7.10 -0.36
C MET A 34 -5.72 -7.13 0.69
N ALA A 35 -5.97 -8.27 1.28
CA ALA A 35 -7.06 -8.47 2.24
C ALA A 35 -6.74 -7.85 3.61
N LEU A 36 -6.53 -6.55 3.64
CA LEU A 36 -6.27 -5.78 4.85
C LEU A 36 -7.47 -4.88 5.15
N THR A 37 -7.92 -4.86 6.39
CA THR A 37 -8.96 -3.93 6.85
C THR A 37 -8.39 -2.51 6.93
N ASN A 38 -9.26 -1.51 7.05
CA ASN A 38 -8.82 -0.13 7.25
C ASN A 38 -7.92 0.02 8.48
N LEU A 39 -8.26 -0.66 9.57
CA LEU A 39 -7.43 -0.64 10.78
C LEU A 39 -6.06 -1.27 10.54
N GLU A 40 -6.02 -2.40 9.84
CA GLU A 40 -4.77 -3.06 9.47
C GLU A 40 -3.91 -2.20 8.55
N LEU A 41 -4.54 -1.47 7.61
CA LEU A 41 -3.85 -0.51 6.75
C LEU A 41 -3.25 0.66 7.54
N ILE A 42 -4.00 1.21 8.49
CA ILE A 42 -3.50 2.27 9.38
C ILE A 42 -2.30 1.77 10.17
N ASN A 43 -2.39 0.57 10.73
CA ASN A 43 -1.30 -0.03 11.51
C ASN A 43 -0.05 -0.27 10.65
N LEU A 44 -0.22 -0.80 9.43
CA LEU A 44 0.90 -1.01 8.50
C LEU A 44 1.53 0.33 8.13
N ASN A 45 0.71 1.33 7.82
CA ASN A 45 1.19 2.64 7.43
C ASN A 45 1.94 3.33 8.58
N ASN A 46 1.48 3.17 9.81
CA ASN A 46 2.18 3.68 11.00
C ASN A 46 3.52 2.97 11.21
N GLU A 47 3.60 1.67 10.94
CA GLU A 47 4.84 0.91 11.03
C GLU A 47 5.84 1.34 9.95
N VAL A 48 5.38 1.55 8.72
CA VAL A 48 6.22 2.09 7.66
C VAL A 48 6.75 3.47 8.05
N LYS A 49 5.88 4.32 8.59
CA LYS A 49 6.29 5.64 9.11
C LYS A 49 7.35 5.51 10.21
N ARG A 50 7.16 4.59 11.14
CA ARG A 50 8.10 4.36 12.25
C ARG A 50 9.49 4.02 11.76
N ILE A 51 9.61 3.08 10.81
CA ILE A 51 10.90 2.60 10.32
C ILE A 51 11.59 3.56 9.36
N LEU A 52 10.85 4.41 8.67
CA LEU A 52 11.42 5.40 7.77
C LEU A 52 12.17 6.49 8.53
N LYS A 53 13.31 6.89 7.98
CA LYS A 53 14.00 8.11 8.42
C LYS A 53 13.15 9.33 8.06
N PRO A 54 13.25 10.44 8.81
CA PRO A 54 12.64 11.70 8.38
C PRO A 54 13.10 12.05 6.94
N GLY A 55 12.17 12.43 6.08
CA GLY A 55 12.43 12.64 4.66
C GLY A 55 12.43 11.36 3.82
N GLY A 56 12.33 10.19 4.44
CA GLY A 56 12.23 8.92 3.74
C GLY A 56 10.92 8.78 2.98
N LEU A 57 10.93 7.94 1.94
CA LEU A 57 9.80 7.78 1.03
C LEU A 57 9.07 6.46 1.26
N ASN A 58 7.74 6.53 1.27
CA ASN A 58 6.87 5.37 1.14
C ASN A 58 6.25 5.41 -0.25
N ILE A 59 6.62 4.45 -1.08
CA ILE A 59 6.14 4.34 -2.46
C ILE A 59 5.33 3.06 -2.56
N TYR A 60 4.07 3.15 -2.97
CA TYR A 60 3.24 1.97 -3.12
C TYR A 60 2.29 2.05 -4.29
N THR A 61 1.91 0.89 -4.80
CA THR A 61 0.89 0.76 -5.83
C THR A 61 -0.31 0.04 -5.24
N VAL A 62 -1.51 0.47 -5.66
CA VAL A 62 -2.77 -0.14 -5.23
C VAL A 62 -3.76 -0.14 -6.40
N ARG A 63 -4.65 -1.15 -6.43
CA ARG A 63 -5.77 -1.14 -7.36
C ARG A 63 -6.77 -0.08 -6.92
N ASN A 64 -7.26 0.69 -7.87
CA ASN A 64 -8.14 1.82 -7.57
C ASN A 64 -9.61 1.53 -7.89
N THR A 65 -10.48 2.44 -7.49
CA THR A 65 -11.93 2.30 -7.65
C THR A 65 -12.42 2.46 -9.09
N GLU A 66 -11.54 2.81 -10.04
CA GLU A 66 -11.85 2.82 -11.47
C GLU A 66 -11.57 1.47 -12.14
N ASP A 67 -10.94 0.53 -11.42
CA ASP A 67 -10.68 -0.82 -11.90
C ASP A 67 -11.99 -1.53 -12.24
N GLY A 68 -11.98 -2.30 -13.35
CA GLY A 68 -13.17 -3.00 -13.82
C GLY A 68 -13.74 -4.02 -12.83
N ASP A 69 -12.93 -4.51 -11.89
CA ASP A 69 -13.35 -5.46 -10.85
C ASP A 69 -13.95 -4.79 -9.62
N PHE A 70 -13.84 -3.47 -9.50
CA PHE A 70 -14.44 -2.75 -8.37
C PHE A 70 -15.96 -2.94 -8.35
N LYS A 71 -16.51 -3.26 -7.19
CA LYS A 71 -17.92 -3.60 -6.96
C LYS A 71 -18.39 -4.91 -7.61
N LYS A 72 -17.49 -5.71 -8.14
CA LYS A 72 -17.78 -7.08 -8.56
C LYS A 72 -17.55 -8.04 -7.39
N GLY A 73 -18.16 -9.22 -7.48
CA GLY A 73 -18.02 -10.24 -6.45
C GLY A 73 -18.78 -9.91 -5.17
N VAL A 74 -18.29 -10.41 -4.05
CA VAL A 74 -18.94 -10.29 -2.74
C VAL A 74 -18.29 -9.15 -1.96
N HIS A 75 -19.09 -8.14 -1.60
CA HIS A 75 -18.63 -7.04 -0.77
C HIS A 75 -18.37 -7.51 0.66
N ARG A 76 -17.17 -7.31 1.15
CA ARG A 76 -16.72 -7.70 2.50
C ARG A 76 -16.58 -6.51 3.44
N GLY A 77 -17.11 -5.34 3.08
CA GLY A 77 -16.99 -4.09 3.83
C GLY A 77 -15.77 -3.28 3.40
N GLU A 78 -15.77 -1.98 3.66
CA GLU A 78 -14.60 -1.10 3.51
C GLU A 78 -13.95 -1.06 2.11
N ASP A 79 -14.74 -1.29 1.05
CA ASP A 79 -14.25 -1.47 -0.33
C ASP A 79 -13.41 -2.73 -0.55
N LEU A 80 -13.56 -3.74 0.32
CA LEU A 80 -13.03 -5.08 0.14
C LEU A 80 -14.03 -5.92 -0.64
N TYR A 81 -13.59 -6.52 -1.73
CA TYR A 81 -14.40 -7.38 -2.59
C TYR A 81 -13.73 -8.73 -2.80
N GLU A 82 -14.49 -9.80 -2.61
CA GLU A 82 -14.03 -11.16 -2.89
C GLU A 82 -14.42 -11.54 -4.31
N ILE A 83 -13.41 -11.80 -5.14
CA ILE A 83 -13.54 -12.12 -6.56
C ILE A 83 -12.69 -13.35 -6.85
N ASP A 84 -13.33 -14.45 -7.34
CA ASP A 84 -12.63 -15.70 -7.70
C ASP A 84 -11.67 -16.23 -6.62
N GLY A 85 -12.08 -16.12 -5.36
CA GLY A 85 -11.29 -16.60 -4.22
C GLY A 85 -10.24 -15.62 -3.70
N PHE A 86 -10.13 -14.46 -4.29
CA PHE A 86 -9.22 -13.39 -3.84
C PHE A 86 -10.00 -12.23 -3.25
N ILE A 87 -9.47 -11.65 -2.18
CA ILE A 87 -10.04 -10.44 -1.58
C ILE A 87 -9.13 -9.27 -1.93
N ILE A 88 -9.71 -8.23 -2.53
CA ILE A 88 -9.00 -7.04 -2.98
C ILE A 88 -9.59 -5.82 -2.28
N HIS A 89 -8.74 -4.99 -1.72
CA HIS A 89 -9.11 -3.72 -1.12
C HIS A 89 -8.88 -2.61 -2.15
N PHE A 90 -9.94 -2.09 -2.75
CA PHE A 90 -9.84 -1.04 -3.76
C PHE A 90 -9.66 0.33 -3.11
N PHE A 91 -8.78 1.15 -3.69
CA PHE A 91 -8.45 2.46 -3.15
C PHE A 91 -9.06 3.60 -3.95
N SER A 92 -9.74 4.51 -3.25
CA SER A 92 -10.04 5.86 -3.73
C SER A 92 -8.90 6.81 -3.35
N GLU A 93 -8.89 8.01 -3.93
CA GLU A 93 -7.96 9.06 -3.49
C GLU A 93 -8.21 9.44 -2.02
N ASP A 94 -9.47 9.45 -1.58
CA ASP A 94 -9.81 9.71 -0.18
C ASP A 94 -9.16 8.70 0.77
N LYS A 95 -9.10 7.43 0.38
CA LYS A 95 -8.44 6.39 1.17
C LYS A 95 -6.93 6.65 1.24
N ILE A 96 -6.30 7.04 0.13
CA ILE A 96 -4.89 7.43 0.12
C ILE A 96 -4.66 8.60 1.07
N ASN A 97 -5.51 9.61 0.99
CA ASN A 97 -5.41 10.80 1.85
C ASN A 97 -5.62 10.45 3.33
N SER A 98 -6.42 9.44 3.64
CA SER A 98 -6.62 8.98 5.02
C SER A 98 -5.37 8.36 5.64
N LEU A 99 -4.38 8.02 4.83
CA LEU A 99 -3.10 7.42 5.26
C LEU A 99 -1.94 8.42 5.26
N LEU A 100 -2.22 9.72 5.28
CA LEU A 100 -1.20 10.78 5.23
C LEU A 100 -0.76 11.32 6.58
N ASP A 101 -1.24 10.78 7.70
CA ASP A 101 -0.79 11.26 9.01
C ASP A 101 0.72 11.09 9.18
N GLY A 102 1.43 12.22 9.30
CA GLY A 102 2.89 12.24 9.39
C GLY A 102 3.62 12.13 8.06
N PHE A 103 2.89 12.21 6.94
CA PHE A 103 3.43 12.17 5.59
C PHE A 103 3.00 13.40 4.78
N GLU A 104 3.85 13.79 3.84
CA GLU A 104 3.51 14.70 2.76
C GLU A 104 3.35 13.89 1.48
N ASN A 105 2.19 13.99 0.82
CA ASN A 105 1.99 13.35 -0.47
C ASN A 105 2.73 14.12 -1.55
N LEU A 106 3.64 13.45 -2.26
CA LEU A 106 4.40 14.06 -3.35
C LEU A 106 3.67 13.92 -4.68
N PHE A 107 3.08 12.73 -4.95
CA PHE A 107 2.25 12.53 -6.13
C PHE A 107 1.37 11.29 -6.00
N ILE A 108 0.30 11.29 -6.78
CA ILE A 108 -0.57 10.15 -7.04
C ILE A 108 -0.72 10.07 -8.55
N GLU A 109 -0.28 8.98 -9.16
CA GLU A 109 -0.37 8.77 -10.59
C GLU A 109 -1.24 7.54 -10.89
N LYS A 110 -2.01 7.62 -11.99
CA LYS A 110 -2.81 6.50 -12.47
C LYS A 110 -2.04 5.76 -13.56
N PHE A 111 -2.11 4.44 -13.54
CA PHE A 111 -1.56 3.62 -14.62
C PHE A 111 -2.32 2.29 -14.74
N ASP A 112 -2.15 1.65 -15.89
CA ASP A 112 -2.78 0.37 -16.19
C ASP A 112 -1.71 -0.72 -16.22
N GLU A 113 -2.08 -1.94 -15.81
CA GLU A 113 -1.17 -3.10 -15.80
C GLU A 113 -1.87 -4.32 -16.42
N GLY A 114 -1.17 -4.99 -17.34
CA GLY A 114 -1.59 -6.26 -17.91
C GLY A 114 -2.43 -6.14 -19.18
N LYS A 115 -2.74 -7.31 -19.78
CA LYS A 115 -3.55 -7.41 -21.02
C LYS A 115 -5.02 -7.04 -20.80
N PHE A 116 -5.57 -7.46 -19.65
CA PHE A 116 -6.85 -7.00 -19.14
C PHE A 116 -6.49 -6.01 -18.06
N PRO A 117 -6.32 -4.73 -18.40
CA PRO A 117 -5.61 -3.81 -17.54
C PRO A 117 -6.29 -3.62 -16.21
N ARG A 118 -5.53 -3.86 -15.15
CA ARG A 118 -5.87 -3.39 -13.82
C ARG A 118 -5.62 -1.90 -13.77
N LYS A 119 -6.51 -1.19 -13.10
CA LYS A 119 -6.38 0.25 -12.88
C LYS A 119 -5.75 0.50 -11.53
N LEU A 120 -4.57 1.09 -11.52
CA LEU A 120 -3.79 1.29 -10.31
C LEU A 120 -3.51 2.77 -10.05
N TYR A 121 -3.18 3.06 -8.79
CA TYR A 121 -2.47 4.28 -8.40
C TYR A 121 -1.03 3.93 -8.05
N LEU A 122 -0.12 4.81 -8.44
CA LEU A 122 1.24 4.87 -7.88
C LEU A 122 1.29 6.07 -6.94
N VAL A 123 1.58 5.81 -5.68
CA VAL A 123 1.58 6.82 -4.61
C VAL A 123 2.98 6.97 -4.06
N CYS A 124 3.41 8.22 -3.88
CA CYS A 124 4.68 8.52 -3.22
C CYS A 124 4.43 9.50 -2.08
N ASN A 125 4.72 9.07 -0.87
CA ASN A 125 4.58 9.86 0.34
C ASN A 125 5.94 10.01 1.01
N LYS A 126 6.23 11.23 1.49
CA LYS A 126 7.47 11.56 2.18
C LYS A 126 7.18 11.72 3.67
N LYS A 127 7.95 11.05 4.52
CA LYS A 127 7.84 11.22 5.97
C LYS A 127 8.32 12.62 6.37
N ILE A 128 7.45 13.30 7.10
CA ILE A 128 7.75 14.64 7.64
C ILE A 128 8.79 14.54 8.75
#